data_7726b0db3fca6d652c4697f426d012d6
#
_entry.id   7726b0db3fca6d652c4697f426d012d6
#
_cell.length_a   1.000
_cell.length_b   1.000
_cell.length_c   1.000
_cell.angle_alpha   90.00
_cell.angle_beta   90.00
_cell.angle_gamma   90.00
#
_symmetry.space_group_name_H-M   'P 1'
#
loop_
_entity.id
_entity.type
_entity.pdbx_description
1 polymer ?
#
loop_
_entity_poly.entity_id
_entity_poly.type
_entity_poly.pdbx_seq_one_letter_code
_entity_poly.pdbx_strand_id
1 'polypeptide(L)'
;MSGGELPKTIVDSYFNPMRLLMLQSRRSAAYKGIMALIMKNHSPDFISGQEMDLVLYKAAGIDIHHIFPKNYCKIRKYDYIKWDSIINNMPLSYSTNREIGGVAPSEYLARIEKKKVEQTDLRDYLASHWIDMADCMSDDFERFIIYHARKILDAITNVTGKPISGRDSDEVREKFDEIL
;
A
#
# COMPACT_ATOMS: atom_id res chain seq x y z
N MET A 1 33.01 -4.78 -16.43
CA MET A 1 31.58 -4.48 -16.71
C MET A 1 31.50 -2.99 -16.94
N SER A 2 31.30 -2.57 -18.20
CA SER A 2 31.21 -1.15 -18.59
C SER A 2 29.84 -0.64 -18.08
N GLY A 3 29.87 0.21 -17.07
CA GLY A 3 28.70 0.99 -16.67
C GLY A 3 28.36 1.98 -17.78
N GLY A 4 27.44 1.60 -18.66
CA GLY A 4 26.89 2.53 -19.64
C GLY A 4 26.13 3.64 -18.90
N GLU A 5 26.24 4.88 -19.41
CA GLU A 5 25.44 5.99 -18.90
C GLU A 5 23.95 5.65 -18.99
N LEU A 6 23.21 5.97 -17.93
CA LEU A 6 21.75 5.79 -17.92
C LEU A 6 21.10 6.67 -19.01
N PRO A 7 20.10 6.17 -19.75
CA PRO A 7 19.37 6.97 -20.71
C PRO A 7 18.81 8.25 -20.09
N LYS A 8 18.88 9.39 -20.82
CA LYS A 8 18.35 10.68 -20.35
C LYS A 8 16.92 10.59 -19.82
N THR A 9 16.06 9.81 -20.46
CA THR A 9 14.67 9.58 -20.02
C THR A 9 14.57 8.98 -18.62
N ILE A 10 15.59 8.21 -18.19
CA ILE A 10 15.67 7.70 -16.82
C ILE A 10 16.27 8.76 -15.90
N VAL A 11 17.31 9.46 -16.37
CA VAL A 11 17.96 10.52 -15.58
C VAL A 11 16.99 11.65 -15.27
N ASP A 12 16.18 12.07 -16.25
CA ASP A 12 15.25 13.19 -16.14
C ASP A 12 13.86 12.80 -15.57
N SER A 13 13.61 11.49 -15.40
CA SER A 13 12.34 11.04 -14.82
C SER A 13 12.26 11.42 -13.34
N TYR A 14 11.10 11.92 -12.93
CA TYR A 14 10.79 12.17 -11.53
C TYR A 14 9.40 11.58 -11.18
N PHE A 15 9.19 11.27 -9.92
CA PHE A 15 7.90 10.81 -9.43
C PHE A 15 7.24 11.94 -8.65
N ASN A 16 6.06 12.39 -9.09
CA ASN A 16 5.27 13.37 -8.36
C ASN A 16 4.45 12.64 -7.27
N PRO A 17 4.52 13.07 -5.98
CA PRO A 17 3.75 12.46 -4.89
C PRO A 17 2.23 12.37 -5.15
N MET A 18 1.65 13.39 -5.76
CA MET A 18 0.23 13.43 -6.10
C MET A 18 -0.19 12.31 -7.06
N ARG A 19 0.77 11.75 -7.80
CA ARG A 19 0.52 10.60 -8.68
C ARG A 19 0.00 9.38 -7.93
N LEU A 20 0.34 9.22 -6.65
CA LEU A 20 -0.17 8.13 -5.83
C LEU A 20 -1.71 8.12 -5.79
N LEU A 21 -2.35 9.29 -5.70
CA LEU A 21 -3.81 9.43 -5.70
C LEU A 21 -4.44 9.11 -7.07
N MET A 22 -3.68 9.29 -8.15
CA MET A 22 -4.15 9.01 -9.52
C MET A 22 -4.00 7.54 -9.92
N LEU A 23 -3.22 6.75 -9.16
CA LEU A 23 -2.99 5.35 -9.44
C LEU A 23 -4.13 4.47 -8.91
N GLN A 24 -5.25 4.47 -9.64
CA GLN A 24 -6.44 3.66 -9.37
C GLN A 24 -6.52 2.42 -10.29
N SER A 25 -5.86 2.48 -11.44
CA SER A 25 -5.90 1.38 -12.42
C SER A 25 -4.78 0.37 -12.22
N ARG A 26 -5.14 -0.86 -11.90
CA ARG A 26 -4.23 -2.03 -11.81
C ARG A 26 -3.48 -2.32 -13.13
N ARG A 27 -3.89 -1.72 -14.25
CA ARG A 27 -3.27 -1.93 -15.57
C ARG A 27 -2.04 -1.07 -15.80
N SER A 28 -1.90 0.06 -15.08
CA SER A 28 -0.79 0.99 -15.30
C SER A 28 0.54 0.37 -14.86
N ALA A 29 1.62 0.70 -15.58
CA ALA A 29 2.96 0.23 -15.26
C ALA A 29 3.43 0.72 -13.87
N ALA A 30 3.12 1.97 -13.52
CA ALA A 30 3.47 2.53 -12.22
C ALA A 30 2.75 1.80 -11.07
N TYR A 31 1.45 1.50 -11.22
CA TYR A 31 0.71 0.71 -10.24
C TYR A 31 1.35 -0.68 -10.03
N LYS A 32 1.64 -1.39 -11.12
CA LYS A 32 2.29 -2.71 -11.07
C LYS A 32 3.68 -2.64 -10.44
N GLY A 33 4.44 -1.57 -10.73
CA GLY A 33 5.76 -1.36 -10.14
C GLY A 33 5.70 -1.20 -8.62
N ILE A 34 4.77 -0.41 -8.10
CA ILE A 34 4.60 -0.24 -6.64
C ILE A 34 4.14 -1.55 -5.99
N MET A 35 3.18 -2.28 -6.58
CA MET A 35 2.78 -3.58 -6.05
C MET A 35 3.95 -4.58 -6.04
N ALA A 36 4.80 -4.57 -7.06
CA ALA A 36 6.01 -5.39 -7.09
C ALA A 36 7.02 -5.00 -6.01
N LEU A 37 7.14 -3.72 -5.65
CA LEU A 37 7.99 -3.28 -4.54
C LEU A 37 7.46 -3.78 -3.20
N ILE A 38 6.14 -3.72 -2.98
CA ILE A 38 5.51 -4.27 -1.77
C ILE A 38 5.78 -5.78 -1.67
N MET A 39 5.52 -6.54 -2.74
CA MET A 39 5.77 -7.98 -2.76
C MET A 39 7.26 -8.32 -2.57
N LYS A 40 8.18 -7.51 -3.12
CA LYS A 40 9.63 -7.69 -2.93
C LYS A 40 10.07 -7.50 -1.47
N ASN A 41 9.30 -6.81 -0.67
CA ASN A 41 9.56 -6.61 0.76
C ASN A 41 9.16 -7.83 1.63
N HIS A 42 9.05 -9.02 1.04
CA HIS A 42 8.65 -10.25 1.73
C HIS A 42 7.34 -10.10 2.50
N SER A 43 6.35 -9.49 1.87
CA SER A 43 5.07 -9.17 2.49
C SER A 43 4.17 -10.41 2.54
N PRO A 44 3.96 -11.04 3.72
CA PRO A 44 3.15 -12.23 3.84
C PRO A 44 1.65 -11.91 3.86
N ASP A 45 0.85 -12.91 3.54
CA ASP A 45 -0.59 -12.87 3.74
C ASP A 45 -0.93 -12.80 5.24
N PHE A 46 -1.91 -11.99 5.62
CA PHE A 46 -2.24 -11.69 7.02
C PHE A 46 -2.75 -12.87 7.83
N ILE A 47 -3.26 -13.92 7.18
CA ILE A 47 -3.79 -15.10 7.87
C ILE A 47 -2.87 -16.29 7.74
N SER A 48 -2.40 -16.58 6.52
CA SER A 48 -1.58 -17.76 6.26
C SER A 48 -0.09 -17.57 6.56
N GLY A 49 0.38 -16.32 6.65
CA GLY A 49 1.81 -16.02 6.74
C GLY A 49 2.60 -16.38 5.48
N GLN A 50 1.93 -16.79 4.41
CA GLN A 50 2.59 -17.14 3.16
C GLN A 50 3.03 -15.88 2.42
N GLU A 51 4.30 -15.83 2.00
CA GLU A 51 4.81 -14.71 1.22
C GLU A 51 4.02 -14.50 -0.08
N MET A 52 3.66 -13.24 -0.34
CA MET A 52 3.00 -12.81 -1.56
C MET A 52 4.04 -12.50 -2.62
N ASP A 53 4.33 -13.44 -3.51
CA ASP A 53 5.31 -13.28 -4.56
C ASP A 53 4.69 -13.17 -5.97
N LEU A 54 5.53 -12.83 -6.95
CA LEU A 54 5.12 -12.70 -8.35
C LEU A 54 4.64 -14.02 -8.98
N VAL A 55 5.06 -15.17 -8.45
CA VAL A 55 4.65 -16.48 -8.95
C VAL A 55 3.22 -16.75 -8.52
N LEU A 56 2.91 -16.51 -7.25
CA LEU A 56 1.54 -16.59 -6.72
C LEU A 56 0.61 -15.57 -7.37
N TYR A 57 1.10 -14.35 -7.61
CA TYR A 57 0.33 -13.32 -8.31
C TYR A 57 -0.07 -13.77 -9.73
N LYS A 58 0.84 -14.40 -10.48
CA LYS A 58 0.56 -14.92 -11.82
C LYS A 58 -0.34 -16.16 -11.80
N ALA A 59 -0.26 -16.98 -10.75
CA ALA A 59 -1.08 -18.17 -10.58
C ALA A 59 -2.53 -17.88 -10.14
N ALA A 60 -2.96 -16.60 -10.15
CA ALA A 60 -4.30 -16.13 -9.74
C ALA A 60 -4.67 -16.41 -8.28
N GLY A 61 -3.67 -16.64 -7.41
CA GLY A 61 -3.87 -16.82 -5.96
C GLY A 61 -3.92 -15.52 -5.16
N ILE A 62 -3.50 -14.40 -5.77
CA ILE A 62 -3.42 -13.08 -5.11
C ILE A 62 -4.48 -12.14 -5.68
N ASP A 63 -5.21 -11.48 -4.81
CA ASP A 63 -6.09 -10.36 -5.13
C ASP A 63 -5.49 -9.05 -4.58
N ILE A 64 -5.88 -7.93 -5.17
CA ILE A 64 -5.57 -6.62 -4.63
C ILE A 64 -6.74 -6.17 -3.77
N HIS A 65 -6.49 -5.97 -2.51
CA HIS A 65 -7.48 -5.64 -1.52
C HIS A 65 -7.33 -4.21 -1.01
N HIS A 66 -8.46 -3.59 -0.63
CA HIS A 66 -8.46 -2.32 0.08
C HIS A 66 -8.26 -2.58 1.58
N ILE A 67 -7.23 -1.98 2.18
CA ILE A 67 -6.97 -2.08 3.63
C ILE A 67 -8.12 -1.47 4.43
N PHE A 68 -8.56 -0.27 4.04
CA PHE A 68 -9.84 0.28 4.47
C PHE A 68 -10.90 -0.11 3.42
N PRO A 69 -11.77 -1.09 3.70
CA PRO A 69 -12.65 -1.67 2.69
C PRO A 69 -13.55 -0.64 2.03
N LYS A 70 -13.75 -0.78 0.73
CA LYS A 70 -14.56 0.14 -0.10
C LYS A 70 -15.93 0.47 0.50
N ASN A 71 -16.63 -0.54 1.02
CA ASN A 71 -17.95 -0.33 1.63
C ASN A 71 -17.85 0.52 2.90
N TYR A 72 -16.86 0.24 3.73
CA TYR A 72 -16.58 1.01 4.95
C TYR A 72 -16.26 2.48 4.60
N CYS A 73 -15.36 2.72 3.65
CA CYS A 73 -14.99 4.08 3.21
C CYS A 73 -16.20 4.87 2.67
N LYS A 74 -17.08 4.21 1.92
CA LYS A 74 -18.31 4.84 1.40
C LYS A 74 -19.28 5.25 2.52
N ILE A 75 -19.49 4.38 3.52
CA ILE A 75 -20.34 4.67 4.69
C ILE A 75 -19.79 5.85 5.48
N ARG A 76 -18.46 5.89 5.66
CA ARG A 76 -17.74 6.96 6.36
C ARG A 76 -17.60 8.24 5.53
N LYS A 77 -17.94 8.20 4.24
CA LYS A 77 -17.81 9.32 3.30
C LYS A 77 -16.38 9.84 3.16
N TYR A 78 -15.39 8.93 3.26
CA TYR A 78 -14.00 9.27 2.99
C TYR A 78 -13.80 9.68 1.52
N ASP A 79 -12.77 10.51 1.26
CA ASP A 79 -12.47 10.99 -0.09
C ASP A 79 -12.20 9.80 -1.03
N TYR A 80 -12.99 9.75 -2.12
CA TYR A 80 -12.89 8.71 -3.15
C TYR A 80 -11.48 8.62 -3.74
N ILE A 81 -10.84 9.77 -3.98
CA ILE A 81 -9.51 9.82 -4.58
C ILE A 81 -8.48 9.13 -3.67
N LYS A 82 -8.62 9.26 -2.35
CA LYS A 82 -7.75 8.61 -1.37
C LYS A 82 -8.03 7.12 -1.28
N TRP A 83 -9.29 6.71 -1.01
CA TRP A 83 -9.54 5.30 -0.72
C TRP A 83 -9.55 4.37 -1.94
N ASP A 84 -9.75 4.86 -3.17
CA ASP A 84 -9.65 4.04 -4.40
C ASP A 84 -8.26 4.10 -5.04
N SER A 85 -7.30 4.78 -4.40
CA SER A 85 -5.92 4.88 -4.86
C SER A 85 -5.06 3.69 -4.44
N ILE A 86 -3.87 3.59 -5.04
CA ILE A 86 -2.88 2.57 -4.69
C ILE A 86 -2.47 2.61 -3.22
N ILE A 87 -2.60 3.77 -2.56
CA ILE A 87 -2.23 3.94 -1.15
C ILE A 87 -3.08 3.03 -0.24
N ASN A 88 -4.34 2.79 -0.61
CA ASN A 88 -5.23 1.92 0.16
C ASN A 88 -5.26 0.47 -0.38
N ASN A 89 -4.37 0.10 -1.28
CA ASN A 89 -4.38 -1.19 -1.95
C ASN A 89 -3.20 -2.08 -1.55
N MET A 90 -3.49 -3.38 -1.34
CA MET A 90 -2.52 -4.35 -0.86
C MET A 90 -2.69 -5.70 -1.55
N PRO A 91 -1.60 -6.42 -1.91
CA PRO A 91 -1.69 -7.79 -2.38
C PRO A 91 -1.96 -8.74 -1.20
N LEU A 92 -3.05 -9.51 -1.27
CA LEU A 92 -3.40 -10.54 -0.29
C LEU A 92 -3.94 -11.77 -1.01
N SER A 93 -4.02 -12.91 -0.31
CA SER A 93 -4.67 -14.09 -0.85
C SER A 93 -6.18 -13.86 -1.01
N TYR A 94 -6.78 -14.54 -1.97
CA TYR A 94 -8.22 -14.49 -2.19
C TYR A 94 -9.03 -14.94 -0.96
N SER A 95 -8.50 -15.91 -0.19
CA SER A 95 -9.13 -16.39 1.05
C SER A 95 -9.11 -15.31 2.13
N THR A 96 -7.97 -14.65 2.35
CA THR A 96 -7.83 -13.57 3.32
C THR A 96 -8.70 -12.38 2.95
N ASN A 97 -8.75 -12.00 1.66
CA ASN A 97 -9.63 -10.96 1.17
C ASN A 97 -11.11 -11.21 1.53
N ARG A 98 -11.59 -12.45 1.41
CA ARG A 98 -12.96 -12.81 1.80
C ARG A 98 -13.21 -12.74 3.31
N GLU A 99 -12.22 -13.08 4.12
CA GLU A 99 -12.32 -13.00 5.59
C GLU A 99 -12.39 -11.55 6.08
N ILE A 100 -11.61 -10.66 5.47
CA ILE A 100 -11.62 -9.23 5.76
C ILE A 100 -13.03 -8.65 5.49
N GLY A 101 -13.62 -8.99 4.36
CA GLY A 101 -14.93 -8.51 3.99
C GLY A 101 -15.02 -6.99 3.85
N GLY A 102 -16.15 -6.38 4.24
CA GLY A 102 -16.42 -4.95 4.07
C GLY A 102 -16.49 -4.16 5.39
N VAL A 103 -15.89 -4.66 6.46
CA VAL A 103 -15.94 -4.09 7.81
C VAL A 103 -14.74 -3.20 8.12
N ALA A 104 -14.78 -2.54 9.29
CA ALA A 104 -13.65 -1.70 9.74
C ALA A 104 -12.36 -2.49 9.90
N PRO A 105 -11.17 -1.87 9.68
CA PRO A 105 -9.89 -2.51 9.92
C PRO A 105 -9.74 -3.09 11.33
N SER A 106 -10.12 -2.36 12.37
CA SER A 106 -10.11 -2.84 13.75
C SER A 106 -10.92 -4.13 13.93
N GLU A 107 -12.06 -4.25 13.25
CA GLU A 107 -12.94 -5.41 13.36
C GLU A 107 -12.35 -6.64 12.64
N TYR A 108 -11.85 -6.49 11.40
CA TYR A 108 -11.30 -7.66 10.72
C TYR A 108 -9.96 -8.10 11.31
N LEU A 109 -9.11 -7.18 11.81
CA LEU A 109 -7.87 -7.53 12.50
C LEU A 109 -8.16 -8.34 13.77
N ALA A 110 -9.14 -7.91 14.58
CA ALA A 110 -9.57 -8.69 15.75
C ALA A 110 -10.12 -10.08 15.39
N ARG A 111 -10.74 -10.25 14.22
CA ARG A 111 -11.16 -11.57 13.72
C ARG A 111 -9.98 -12.45 13.34
N ILE A 112 -8.95 -11.86 12.72
CA ILE A 112 -7.72 -12.57 12.33
C ILE A 112 -6.99 -13.07 13.58
N GLU A 113 -6.81 -12.22 14.60
CA GLU A 113 -6.21 -12.62 15.88
C GLU A 113 -6.93 -13.81 16.53
N LYS A 114 -8.27 -13.80 16.50
CA LYS A 114 -9.08 -14.93 17.02
C LYS A 114 -8.86 -16.25 16.26
N LYS A 115 -8.32 -16.21 15.04
CA LYS A 115 -7.98 -17.39 14.23
C LYS A 115 -6.59 -17.96 14.52
N LYS A 116 -5.95 -17.55 15.61
CA LYS A 116 -4.62 -17.97 16.07
C LYS A 116 -3.45 -17.39 15.28
N VAL A 117 -3.60 -16.23 14.67
CA VAL A 117 -2.48 -15.42 14.24
C VAL A 117 -2.06 -14.60 15.46
N GLU A 118 -0.86 -14.84 15.97
CA GLU A 118 -0.35 -14.07 17.13
C GLU A 118 -0.27 -12.59 16.77
N GLN A 119 -0.57 -11.72 17.74
CA GLN A 119 -0.59 -10.28 17.52
C GLN A 119 0.77 -9.73 17.05
N THR A 120 1.85 -10.33 17.53
CA THR A 120 3.22 -10.01 17.09
C THR A 120 3.42 -10.31 15.62
N ASP A 121 2.99 -11.50 15.16
CA ASP A 121 3.11 -11.90 13.76
C ASP A 121 2.25 -11.00 12.87
N LEU A 122 1.02 -10.71 13.28
CA LEU A 122 0.14 -9.82 12.52
C LEU A 122 0.71 -8.41 12.39
N ARG A 123 1.34 -7.89 13.47
CA ARG A 123 2.06 -6.61 13.42
C ARG A 123 3.21 -6.64 12.43
N ASP A 124 4.00 -7.71 12.44
CA ASP A 124 5.15 -7.88 11.56
C ASP A 124 4.68 -8.03 10.09
N TYR A 125 3.58 -8.76 9.87
CA TYR A 125 2.96 -8.86 8.54
C TYR A 125 2.51 -7.49 8.02
N LEU A 126 1.77 -6.73 8.82
CA LEU A 126 1.35 -5.37 8.44
C LEU A 126 2.56 -4.46 8.18
N ALA A 127 3.57 -4.49 9.05
CA ALA A 127 4.78 -3.68 8.90
C ALA A 127 5.55 -4.02 7.61
N SER A 128 5.60 -5.30 7.19
CA SER A 128 6.23 -5.69 5.93
C SER A 128 5.47 -5.17 4.70
N HIS A 129 4.18 -4.93 4.83
CA HIS A 129 3.37 -4.21 3.85
C HIS A 129 3.45 -2.68 3.99
N TRP A 130 4.33 -2.18 4.86
CA TRP A 130 4.48 -0.74 5.20
C TRP A 130 3.25 -0.13 5.87
N ILE A 131 2.46 -0.94 6.57
CA ILE A 131 1.24 -0.51 7.27
C ILE A 131 1.54 -0.40 8.77
N ASP A 132 1.11 0.70 9.40
CA ASP A 132 1.09 0.80 10.85
C ASP A 132 -0.17 0.12 11.41
N MET A 133 0.03 -0.87 12.27
CA MET A 133 -1.07 -1.59 12.90
C MET A 133 -1.93 -0.68 13.78
N ALA A 134 -1.33 0.32 14.45
CA ALA A 134 -2.06 1.22 15.33
C ALA A 134 -3.09 2.07 14.58
N ASP A 135 -2.75 2.55 13.37
CA ASP A 135 -3.67 3.32 12.53
C ASP A 135 -4.86 2.46 12.07
N CYS A 136 -4.61 1.18 11.76
CA CYS A 136 -5.67 0.24 11.41
C CYS A 136 -6.55 -0.14 12.62
N MET A 137 -5.94 -0.36 13.79
CA MET A 137 -6.68 -0.70 15.01
C MET A 137 -7.53 0.45 15.56
N SER A 138 -7.13 1.70 15.28
CA SER A 138 -7.92 2.90 15.63
C SER A 138 -8.91 3.33 14.55
N ASP A 139 -8.94 2.64 13.40
CA ASP A 139 -9.71 3.01 12.21
C ASP A 139 -9.39 4.43 11.71
N ASP A 140 -8.17 4.90 11.95
CA ASP A 140 -7.72 6.23 11.54
C ASP A 140 -7.26 6.23 10.07
N PHE A 141 -8.23 6.42 9.18
CA PHE A 141 -8.02 6.40 7.74
C PHE A 141 -7.01 7.46 7.27
N GLU A 142 -7.08 8.67 7.80
CA GLU A 142 -6.21 9.76 7.34
C GLU A 142 -4.75 9.50 7.75
N ARG A 143 -4.50 9.09 8.99
CA ARG A 143 -3.15 8.70 9.43
C ARG A 143 -2.61 7.53 8.62
N PHE A 144 -3.42 6.49 8.40
CA PHE A 144 -3.04 5.37 7.55
C PHE A 144 -2.62 5.82 6.14
N ILE A 145 -3.43 6.65 5.48
CA ILE A 145 -3.16 7.15 4.12
C ILE A 145 -1.83 7.92 4.08
N ILE A 146 -1.59 8.82 5.04
CA ILE A 146 -0.36 9.61 5.12
C ILE A 146 0.85 8.72 5.38
N TYR A 147 0.77 7.86 6.38
CA TYR A 147 1.87 6.95 6.74
C TYR A 147 2.23 6.04 5.57
N HIS A 148 1.24 5.38 4.97
CA HIS A 148 1.47 4.45 3.87
C HIS A 148 1.97 5.16 2.61
N ALA A 149 1.45 6.35 2.28
CA ALA A 149 1.96 7.16 1.18
C ALA A 149 3.45 7.50 1.36
N ARG A 150 3.86 7.94 2.57
CA ARG A 150 5.27 8.21 2.90
C ARG A 150 6.15 6.99 2.65
N LYS A 151 5.73 5.82 3.13
CA LYS A 151 6.47 4.55 2.96
C LYS A 151 6.61 4.13 1.50
N ILE A 152 5.56 4.29 0.70
CA ILE A 152 5.61 4.03 -0.75
C ILE A 152 6.62 4.98 -1.42
N LEU A 153 6.59 6.28 -1.10
CA LEU A 153 7.53 7.26 -1.66
C LEU A 153 8.98 6.95 -1.24
N ASP A 154 9.21 6.55 0.00
CA ASP A 154 10.53 6.16 0.48
C ASP A 154 11.03 4.91 -0.27
N ALA A 155 10.17 3.92 -0.49
CA ALA A 155 10.52 2.72 -1.26
C ALA A 155 10.86 3.05 -2.73
N ILE A 156 10.12 3.98 -3.35
CA ILE A 156 10.42 4.46 -4.71
C ILE A 156 11.79 5.18 -4.72
N THR A 157 12.06 6.04 -3.74
CA THR A 157 13.36 6.72 -3.60
C THR A 157 14.50 5.70 -3.47
N ASN A 158 14.34 4.70 -2.61
CA ASN A 158 15.37 3.68 -2.36
C ASN A 158 15.69 2.85 -3.61
N VAL A 159 14.68 2.50 -4.39
CA VAL A 159 14.86 1.67 -5.60
C VAL A 159 15.41 2.48 -6.77
N THR A 160 14.99 3.74 -6.91
CA THR A 160 15.42 4.59 -8.03
C THR A 160 16.70 5.34 -7.76
N GLY A 161 17.09 5.47 -6.50
CA GLY A 161 18.19 6.33 -6.06
C GLY A 161 17.90 7.83 -6.25
N LYS A 162 16.66 8.21 -6.52
CA LYS A 162 16.26 9.60 -6.80
C LYS A 162 15.37 10.14 -5.68
N PRO A 163 15.71 11.30 -5.13
CA PRO A 163 14.83 11.97 -4.18
C PRO A 163 13.51 12.38 -4.85
N ILE A 164 12.41 12.25 -4.14
CA ILE A 164 11.11 12.71 -4.61
C ILE A 164 10.90 14.13 -4.09
N SER A 165 10.91 15.09 -5.00
CA SER A 165 10.62 16.50 -4.70
C SER A 165 9.11 16.74 -4.60
N GLY A 166 8.74 17.84 -3.92
CA GLY A 166 7.34 18.27 -3.82
C GLY A 166 6.52 17.49 -2.80
N ARG A 167 7.16 16.73 -1.92
CA ARG A 167 6.49 16.07 -0.77
C ARG A 167 5.90 17.09 0.22
N ASP A 168 6.40 18.31 0.20
CA ASP A 168 5.99 19.46 1.01
C ASP A 168 5.28 20.57 0.21
N SER A 169 4.92 20.31 -1.05
CA SER A 169 4.21 21.28 -1.90
C SER A 169 2.84 21.64 -1.35
N ASP A 170 2.34 22.81 -1.73
CA ASP A 170 1.00 23.28 -1.33
C ASP A 170 -0.08 22.28 -1.77
N GLU A 171 0.06 21.68 -2.95
CA GLU A 171 -0.86 20.67 -3.47
C GLU A 171 -0.91 19.41 -2.57
N VAL A 172 0.26 18.95 -2.08
CA VAL A 172 0.34 17.83 -1.14
C VAL A 172 -0.29 18.20 0.19
N ARG A 173 0.02 19.37 0.73
CA ARG A 173 -0.56 19.86 1.99
C ARG A 173 -2.08 20.00 1.91
N GLU A 174 -2.61 20.52 0.80
CA GLU A 174 -4.05 20.62 0.57
C GLU A 174 -4.76 19.27 0.58
N LYS A 175 -4.11 18.22 0.03
CA LYS A 175 -4.75 16.91 -0.11
C LYS A 175 -4.55 15.99 1.08
N PHE A 176 -3.45 16.11 1.78
CA PHE A 176 -3.08 15.21 2.88
C PHE A 176 -3.14 15.88 4.25
N ASP A 177 -3.37 17.20 4.32
CA ASP A 177 -3.28 18.04 5.53
C ASP A 177 -1.89 18.01 6.20
N GLU A 178 -0.91 17.35 5.57
CA GLU A 178 0.47 17.18 6.02
C GLU A 178 1.44 17.09 4.83
N ILE A 179 2.73 17.06 5.14
CA ILE A 179 3.78 16.71 4.18
C ILE A 179 3.90 15.19 4.04
N LEU A 180 4.28 14.69 2.86
CA LEU A 180 4.52 13.28 2.59
C LEU A 180 5.99 12.88 2.68
#